data_ea6e3bb3cc1eb1193a7f7010d6e8a693
#
_entry.id   ea6e3bb3cc1eb1193a7f7010d6e8a693
#
_cell.length_a   1.000
_cell.length_b   1.000
_cell.length_c   1.000
_cell.angle_alpha   90.00
_cell.angle_beta   90.00
_cell.angle_gamma   90.00
#
_symmetry.space_group_name_H-M   'P 1'
#
loop_
_entity.id
_entity.type
_entity.pdbx_description
1 polymer ?
#
loop_
_entity_poly.entity_id
_entity_poly.type
_entity_poly.pdbx_seq_one_letter_code
_entity_poly.pdbx_strand_id
1 'polypeptide(L)'
;SIKNMIINMVMQDFEDIHNFGNSELDDVTNETGMEFNEENSLLEEYKIRRDYKKIGDINLAIKNNEFEMIPESIEWLEKCELPLAKYILGKIYHDGFYVDRDLDKAIECYKQSGDNKFAYNRLANIYRELGDNDLYVHYLYQSANENFSVAQFKIGKILVEGEVTEKNVEQGIYYLNKACEYRNEYAQNYLGKMYLLGKDVEKDKERAIKLLTLAAENGNEYAQYFLDHIDDTKEVPLSMMTTRMFRHIGRIIENELPIRNTILTGVEHKLKQKLIRKRSATGHREDDHSLRF
;
A
#
# COMPACT_ATOMS: atom_id res chain seq x y z
N SER A 1 14.74 2.92 30.64
CA SER A 1 14.07 4.22 30.76
C SER A 1 12.57 3.99 30.70
N ILE A 2 11.79 4.74 31.48
CA ILE A 2 10.31 4.65 31.52
C ILE A 2 9.72 4.82 30.11
N LYS A 3 10.33 5.66 29.27
CA LYS A 3 9.97 5.88 27.86
C LYS A 3 9.96 4.56 27.05
N ASN A 4 11.01 3.76 27.18
CA ASN A 4 11.10 2.47 26.46
C ASN A 4 10.14 1.42 27.05
N MET A 5 9.83 1.52 28.33
CA MET A 5 8.84 0.65 28.97
C MET A 5 7.42 0.98 28.51
N ILE A 6 7.11 2.27 28.35
CA ILE A 6 5.82 2.74 27.84
C ILE A 6 5.65 2.39 26.36
N ILE A 7 6.68 2.62 25.55
CA ILE A 7 6.69 2.22 24.15
C ILE A 7 6.46 0.70 24.03
N ASN A 8 7.19 -0.11 24.80
CA ASN A 8 7.04 -1.56 24.78
C ASN A 8 5.67 -2.04 25.31
N MET A 9 5.06 -1.35 26.28
CA MET A 9 3.70 -1.67 26.74
C MET A 9 2.63 -1.30 25.70
N VAL A 10 2.79 -0.14 25.04
CA VAL A 10 1.93 0.23 23.89
C VAL A 10 2.09 -0.77 22.77
N MET A 11 3.32 -1.21 22.50
CA MET A 11 3.63 -2.19 21.48
C MET A 11 3.09 -3.58 21.83
N GLN A 12 3.12 -3.98 23.11
CA GLN A 12 2.60 -5.26 23.58
C GLN A 12 1.08 -5.35 23.47
N ASP A 13 0.37 -4.24 23.72
CA ASP A 13 -1.08 -4.14 23.48
C ASP A 13 -1.43 -4.13 21.96
N PHE A 14 -0.43 -3.84 21.08
CA PHE A 14 -0.59 -3.84 19.62
C PHE A 14 -0.08 -5.14 18.95
N GLU A 15 0.75 -5.94 19.61
CA GLU A 15 1.22 -7.24 19.09
C GLU A 15 0.06 -8.24 18.89
N ASP A 16 -1.04 -8.11 19.66
CA ASP A 16 -2.27 -8.89 19.44
C ASP A 16 -3.05 -8.45 18.19
N ILE A 17 -2.69 -7.31 17.57
CA ILE A 17 -3.26 -6.83 16.31
C ILE A 17 -2.36 -7.31 15.15
N HIS A 18 -2.24 -8.63 15.01
CA HIS A 18 -1.46 -9.24 13.95
C HIS A 18 -1.93 -8.83 12.55
N ASN A 19 -0.97 -8.33 11.75
CA ASN A 19 -0.97 -8.11 10.30
C ASN A 19 -1.33 -6.73 9.73
N PHE A 20 -1.22 -5.65 10.49
CA PHE A 20 -0.94 -4.35 9.85
C PHE A 20 0.39 -3.85 10.35
N GLY A 21 1.26 -3.53 9.37
CA GLY A 21 2.64 -3.14 9.56
C GLY A 21 2.95 -2.54 10.92
N ASN A 22 3.49 -3.36 11.82
CA ASN A 22 4.12 -2.89 13.05
C ASN A 22 5.08 -1.72 12.75
N SER A 23 5.57 -1.64 11.49
CA SER A 23 6.39 -0.55 10.97
C SER A 23 5.67 0.81 10.92
N GLU A 24 4.34 0.87 10.68
CA GLU A 24 3.63 2.16 10.59
C GLU A 24 3.54 2.87 11.94
N LEU A 25 3.36 2.11 13.00
CA LEU A 25 3.24 2.66 14.37
C LEU A 25 4.61 2.87 15.03
N ASP A 26 5.57 2.00 14.77
CA ASP A 26 6.93 2.10 15.27
C ASP A 26 7.64 3.35 14.76
N ASP A 27 7.47 3.65 13.46
CA ASP A 27 8.11 4.81 12.84
C ASP A 27 7.52 6.14 13.36
N VAL A 28 6.18 6.23 13.52
CA VAL A 28 5.54 7.46 14.02
C VAL A 28 5.87 7.74 15.49
N THR A 29 6.06 6.70 16.33
CA THR A 29 6.42 6.87 17.74
C THR A 29 7.89 7.23 17.94
N ASN A 30 8.78 6.89 17.00
CA ASN A 30 10.21 7.21 17.08
C ASN A 30 10.54 8.65 16.64
N GLU A 31 9.72 9.26 15.79
CA GLU A 31 9.98 10.60 15.23
C GLU A 31 9.45 11.77 16.07
N THR A 32 8.48 11.54 16.97
CA THR A 32 7.98 12.60 17.87
C THR A 32 8.96 12.86 19.01
N GLY A 33 10.10 13.47 18.73
CA GLY A 33 11.07 13.95 19.72
C GLY A 33 10.51 15.06 20.62
N MET A 34 9.46 14.78 21.38
CA MET A 34 8.94 15.71 22.38
C MET A 34 9.83 15.69 23.65
N GLU A 35 10.53 16.78 23.90
CA GLU A 35 11.14 17.06 25.21
C GLU A 35 10.01 17.38 26.20
N PHE A 36 9.78 16.51 27.17
CA PHE A 36 8.77 16.67 28.21
C PHE A 36 9.37 17.30 29.46
N ASN A 37 8.72 18.35 30.00
CA ASN A 37 8.99 18.90 31.32
C ASN A 37 8.37 17.97 32.38
N GLU A 38 9.13 17.65 33.44
CA GLU A 38 8.88 16.53 34.37
C GLU A 38 7.58 16.58 35.20
N GLU A 39 6.97 17.73 35.43
CA GLU A 39 5.81 17.86 36.35
C GLU A 39 4.43 17.72 35.68
N ASN A 40 4.31 17.94 34.37
CA ASN A 40 3.07 17.66 33.62
C ASN A 40 3.15 16.35 32.80
N SER A 41 4.28 15.65 32.87
CA SER A 41 4.64 14.60 31.94
C SER A 41 3.73 13.38 31.98
N LEU A 42 3.40 12.88 33.16
CA LEU A 42 2.62 11.65 33.33
C LEU A 42 1.16 11.75 32.84
N LEU A 43 0.53 12.90 33.04
CA LEU A 43 -0.85 13.10 32.60
C LEU A 43 -0.93 13.32 31.09
N GLU A 44 0.05 14.03 30.51
CA GLU A 44 0.14 14.23 29.09
C GLU A 44 0.54 12.93 28.35
N GLU A 45 1.49 12.19 28.89
CA GLU A 45 1.84 10.86 28.42
C GLU A 45 0.61 9.91 28.43
N TYR A 46 -0.17 9.91 29.50
CA TYR A 46 -1.38 9.09 29.60
C TYR A 46 -2.43 9.49 28.57
N LYS A 47 -2.62 10.80 28.33
CA LYS A 47 -3.55 11.30 27.29
C LYS A 47 -3.11 10.87 25.90
N ILE A 48 -1.85 11.09 25.57
CA ILE A 48 -1.27 10.71 24.28
C ILE A 48 -1.43 9.21 24.06
N ARG A 49 -1.09 8.38 25.05
CA ARG A 49 -1.23 6.93 25.00
C ARG A 49 -2.67 6.49 24.76
N ARG A 50 -3.62 7.07 25.50
CA ARG A 50 -5.05 6.81 25.33
C ARG A 50 -5.50 7.16 23.90
N ASP A 51 -5.02 8.27 23.38
CA ASP A 51 -5.40 8.75 22.06
C ASP A 51 -4.81 7.87 20.95
N TYR A 52 -3.55 7.41 21.07
CA TYR A 52 -2.99 6.41 20.16
C TYR A 52 -3.74 5.07 20.20
N LYS A 53 -4.13 4.59 21.40
CA LYS A 53 -4.96 3.39 21.53
C LYS A 53 -6.29 3.58 20.81
N LYS A 54 -6.97 4.70 21.00
CA LYS A 54 -8.22 5.00 20.31
C LYS A 54 -8.07 5.06 18.80
N ILE A 55 -6.97 5.64 18.29
CA ILE A 55 -6.66 5.64 16.85
C ILE A 55 -6.49 4.20 16.34
N GLY A 56 -5.79 3.35 17.09
CA GLY A 56 -5.64 1.93 16.77
C GLY A 56 -6.98 1.20 16.70
N ASP A 57 -7.85 1.40 17.69
CA ASP A 57 -9.19 0.81 17.73
C ASP A 57 -10.03 1.26 16.51
N ILE A 58 -9.98 2.55 16.17
CA ILE A 58 -10.66 3.09 14.98
C ILE A 58 -10.11 2.45 13.68
N ASN A 59 -8.78 2.34 13.56
CA ASN A 59 -8.18 1.72 12.38
C ASN A 59 -8.55 0.24 12.26
N LEU A 60 -8.66 -0.46 13.37
CA LEU A 60 -9.14 -1.85 13.44
C LEU A 60 -10.61 -1.95 13.05
N ALA A 61 -11.47 -1.07 13.56
CA ALA A 61 -12.89 -1.01 13.20
C ALA A 61 -13.07 -0.75 11.69
N ILE A 62 -12.26 0.14 11.10
CA ILE A 62 -12.24 0.37 9.65
C ILE A 62 -11.87 -0.91 8.91
N LYS A 63 -10.85 -1.64 9.38
CA LYS A 63 -10.40 -2.89 8.77
C LYS A 63 -11.46 -3.99 8.82
N ASN A 64 -12.17 -4.07 9.95
CA ASN A 64 -13.21 -5.07 10.18
C ASN A 64 -14.58 -4.69 9.60
N ASN A 65 -14.71 -3.51 8.99
CA ASN A 65 -15.98 -2.95 8.50
C ASN A 65 -17.05 -2.79 9.60
N GLU A 66 -16.63 -2.35 10.79
CA GLU A 66 -17.53 -2.07 11.93
C GLU A 66 -18.14 -0.68 11.79
N PHE A 67 -19.22 -0.58 11.00
CA PHE A 67 -19.83 0.69 10.58
C PHE A 67 -20.43 1.54 11.69
N GLU A 68 -20.84 0.94 12.81
CA GLU A 68 -21.56 1.62 13.88
C GLU A 68 -20.71 2.63 14.67
N MET A 69 -19.41 2.36 14.79
CA MET A 69 -18.47 3.20 15.56
C MET A 69 -17.89 4.39 14.79
N ILE A 70 -18.05 4.43 13.48
CA ILE A 70 -17.29 5.35 12.62
C ILE A 70 -17.78 6.81 12.69
N PRO A 71 -19.09 7.14 12.72
CA PRO A 71 -19.53 8.54 12.76
C PRO A 71 -18.96 9.32 13.95
N GLU A 72 -19.02 8.76 15.15
CA GLU A 72 -18.47 9.37 16.38
C GLU A 72 -16.92 9.44 16.31
N SER A 73 -16.32 8.44 15.69
CA SER A 73 -14.87 8.37 15.48
C SER A 73 -14.37 9.47 14.57
N ILE A 74 -15.10 9.81 13.50
CA ILE A 74 -14.73 10.89 12.58
C ILE A 74 -14.69 12.23 13.31
N GLU A 75 -15.73 12.58 14.07
CA GLU A 75 -15.77 13.83 14.83
C GLU A 75 -14.59 13.94 15.82
N TRP A 76 -14.24 12.82 16.45
CA TRP A 76 -13.09 12.78 17.35
C TRP A 76 -11.76 12.93 16.59
N LEU A 77 -11.56 12.24 15.45
CA LEU A 77 -10.36 12.33 14.63
C LEU A 77 -10.15 13.75 14.05
N GLU A 78 -11.23 14.45 13.70
CA GLU A 78 -11.18 15.85 13.25
C GLU A 78 -10.58 16.78 14.31
N LYS A 79 -10.94 16.55 15.58
CA LYS A 79 -10.44 17.33 16.74
C LYS A 79 -9.06 16.88 17.23
N CYS A 80 -8.61 15.71 16.84
CA CYS A 80 -7.34 15.14 17.27
C CYS A 80 -6.18 15.73 16.46
N GLU A 81 -5.20 16.32 17.15
CA GLU A 81 -4.02 16.95 16.51
C GLU A 81 -2.90 15.96 16.18
N LEU A 82 -3.03 14.69 16.60
CA LEU A 82 -1.99 13.70 16.33
C LEU A 82 -1.85 13.40 14.84
N PRO A 83 -0.63 13.36 14.29
CA PRO A 83 -0.38 13.09 12.87
C PRO A 83 -1.04 11.78 12.38
N LEU A 84 -1.00 10.73 13.21
CA LEU A 84 -1.62 9.45 12.88
C LEU A 84 -3.16 9.55 12.78
N ALA A 85 -3.81 10.38 13.62
CA ALA A 85 -5.25 10.63 13.50
C ALA A 85 -5.60 11.30 12.18
N LYS A 86 -4.80 12.28 11.76
CA LYS A 86 -4.96 12.94 10.45
C LYS A 86 -4.77 11.96 9.29
N TYR A 87 -3.78 11.06 9.40
CA TYR A 87 -3.60 9.99 8.40
C TYR A 87 -4.83 9.07 8.29
N ILE A 88 -5.38 8.61 9.42
CA ILE A 88 -6.58 7.74 9.43
C ILE A 88 -7.80 8.48 8.88
N LEU A 89 -7.99 9.75 9.27
CA LEU A 89 -9.05 10.58 8.73
C LEU A 89 -8.93 10.75 7.21
N GLY A 90 -7.71 10.97 6.71
CA GLY A 90 -7.42 11.01 5.28
C GLY A 90 -7.80 9.72 4.57
N LYS A 91 -7.56 8.54 5.18
CA LYS A 91 -8.00 7.25 4.63
C LYS A 91 -9.53 7.17 4.53
N ILE A 92 -10.26 7.61 5.56
CA ILE A 92 -11.72 7.60 5.58
C ILE A 92 -12.28 8.43 4.43
N TYR A 93 -11.81 9.66 4.25
CA TYR A 93 -12.25 10.53 3.14
C TYR A 93 -11.81 10.01 1.77
N HIS A 94 -10.61 9.45 1.68
CA HIS A 94 -10.10 8.90 0.42
C HIS A 94 -10.88 7.68 -0.04
N ASP A 95 -11.13 6.73 0.88
CA ASP A 95 -11.79 5.46 0.53
C ASP A 95 -13.32 5.64 0.37
N GLY A 96 -13.92 6.60 1.06
CA GLY A 96 -15.34 6.93 0.98
C GLY A 96 -16.25 5.79 1.46
N PHE A 97 -15.80 5.00 2.46
CA PHE A 97 -16.57 3.86 2.95
C PHE A 97 -17.69 4.24 3.90
N TYR A 98 -17.45 5.26 4.73
CA TYR A 98 -18.34 5.70 5.83
C TYR A 98 -18.90 7.09 5.60
N VAL A 99 -18.23 7.84 4.76
CA VAL A 99 -18.61 9.17 4.29
C VAL A 99 -18.50 9.22 2.78
N ASP A 100 -19.09 10.22 2.16
CA ASP A 100 -18.83 10.44 0.73
C ASP A 100 -17.34 10.68 0.50
N ARG A 101 -16.83 10.07 -0.57
CA ARG A 101 -15.43 10.23 -0.95
C ARG A 101 -15.13 11.68 -1.25
N ASP A 102 -14.17 12.24 -0.52
CA ASP A 102 -13.76 13.64 -0.63
C ASP A 102 -12.23 13.69 -0.74
N LEU A 103 -11.75 13.86 -1.98
CA LEU A 103 -10.31 13.88 -2.24
C LEU A 103 -9.64 15.14 -1.71
N ASP A 104 -10.34 16.27 -1.67
CA ASP A 104 -9.78 17.54 -1.19
C ASP A 104 -9.51 17.45 0.31
N LYS A 105 -10.49 16.95 1.09
CA LYS A 105 -10.31 16.68 2.50
C LYS A 105 -9.26 15.62 2.77
N ALA A 106 -9.20 14.55 1.95
CA ALA A 106 -8.19 13.52 2.09
C ALA A 106 -6.78 14.09 1.90
N ILE A 107 -6.57 14.93 0.88
CA ILE A 107 -5.30 15.60 0.60
C ILE A 107 -4.89 16.49 1.78
N GLU A 108 -5.83 17.29 2.31
CA GLU A 108 -5.58 18.15 3.45
C GLU A 108 -5.15 17.34 4.68
N CYS A 109 -5.90 16.29 5.01
CA CYS A 109 -5.59 15.39 6.13
C CYS A 109 -4.22 14.71 5.97
N TYR A 110 -3.90 14.20 4.77
CA TYR A 110 -2.60 13.58 4.54
C TYR A 110 -1.45 14.59 4.65
N LYS A 111 -1.63 15.84 4.21
CA LYS A 111 -0.63 16.90 4.40
C LYS A 111 -0.43 17.26 5.86
N GLN A 112 -1.50 17.22 6.67
CA GLN A 112 -1.44 17.47 8.11
C GLN A 112 -0.84 16.29 8.90
N SER A 113 -0.67 15.11 8.29
CA SER A 113 -0.08 13.94 8.95
C SER A 113 1.44 13.98 9.07
N GLY A 114 2.10 15.10 8.71
CA GLY A 114 3.54 15.29 8.81
C GLY A 114 4.34 14.42 7.82
N ASP A 115 5.59 14.11 8.19
CA ASP A 115 6.50 13.32 7.35
C ASP A 115 6.15 11.83 7.42
N ASN A 116 4.97 11.49 6.94
CA ASN A 116 4.44 10.14 6.95
C ASN A 116 4.58 9.49 5.56
N LYS A 117 5.47 8.50 5.42
CA LYS A 117 5.71 7.77 4.17
C LYS A 117 4.45 7.18 3.54
N PHE A 118 3.50 6.75 4.36
CA PHE A 118 2.23 6.18 3.89
C PHE A 118 1.30 7.27 3.36
N ALA A 119 1.26 8.43 4.05
CA ALA A 119 0.51 9.60 3.58
C ALA A 119 1.05 10.11 2.26
N TYR A 120 2.37 10.22 2.12
CA TYR A 120 3.00 10.59 0.85
C TYR A 120 2.64 9.61 -0.29
N ASN A 121 2.67 8.30 -0.04
CA ASN A 121 2.25 7.33 -1.05
C ASN A 121 0.75 7.43 -1.38
N ARG A 122 -0.11 7.77 -0.41
CA ARG A 122 -1.53 8.02 -0.65
C ARG A 122 -1.75 9.29 -1.48
N LEU A 123 -1.04 10.39 -1.15
CA LEU A 123 -1.04 11.63 -1.94
C LEU A 123 -0.59 11.37 -3.38
N ALA A 124 0.49 10.62 -3.56
CA ALA A 124 0.95 10.22 -4.89
C ALA A 124 -0.16 9.49 -5.66
N ASN A 125 -0.84 8.53 -5.04
CA ASN A 125 -1.94 7.81 -5.71
C ASN A 125 -3.12 8.73 -6.07
N ILE A 126 -3.45 9.70 -5.22
CA ILE A 126 -4.51 10.69 -5.51
C ILE A 126 -4.10 11.55 -6.71
N TYR A 127 -2.89 12.11 -6.72
CA TYR A 127 -2.43 12.96 -7.82
C TYR A 127 -2.30 12.19 -9.13
N ARG A 128 -1.93 10.90 -9.09
CA ARG A 128 -2.01 10.03 -10.26
C ARG A 128 -3.44 9.88 -10.78
N GLU A 129 -4.42 9.73 -9.88
CA GLU A 129 -5.84 9.65 -10.25
C GLU A 129 -6.35 10.97 -10.86
N LEU A 130 -5.86 12.10 -10.35
CA LEU A 130 -6.18 13.43 -10.86
C LEU A 130 -5.44 13.77 -12.17
N GLY A 131 -4.46 12.96 -12.57
CA GLY A 131 -3.64 13.16 -13.76
C GLY A 131 -2.50 14.18 -13.59
N ASP A 132 -2.21 14.61 -12.36
CA ASP A 132 -1.09 15.49 -12.05
C ASP A 132 0.19 14.68 -11.88
N ASN A 133 0.92 14.51 -12.96
CA ASN A 133 2.13 13.71 -12.99
C ASN A 133 3.27 14.33 -12.17
N ASP A 134 3.35 15.65 -12.07
CA ASP A 134 4.42 16.33 -11.35
C ASP A 134 4.27 16.09 -9.85
N LEU A 135 3.07 16.29 -9.31
CA LEU A 135 2.78 16.02 -7.90
C LEU A 135 2.81 14.51 -7.59
N TYR A 136 2.37 13.66 -8.53
CA TYR A 136 2.50 12.20 -8.38
C TYR A 136 3.95 11.80 -8.15
N VAL A 137 4.87 12.23 -9.02
CA VAL A 137 6.29 11.92 -8.93
C VAL A 137 6.90 12.55 -7.68
N HIS A 138 6.55 13.82 -7.37
CA HIS A 138 7.02 14.50 -6.17
C HIS A 138 6.72 13.70 -4.89
N TYR A 139 5.47 13.33 -4.68
CA TYR A 139 5.09 12.59 -3.47
C TYR A 139 5.60 11.14 -3.44
N LEU A 140 5.82 10.52 -4.61
CA LEU A 140 6.52 9.23 -4.66
C LEU A 140 7.97 9.36 -4.18
N TYR A 141 8.69 10.42 -4.57
CA TYR A 141 10.04 10.66 -4.07
C TYR A 141 10.06 10.89 -2.56
N GLN A 142 9.13 11.70 -2.03
CA GLN A 142 9.03 11.89 -0.59
C GLN A 142 8.85 10.56 0.13
N SER A 143 7.89 9.75 -0.30
CA SER A 143 7.63 8.44 0.30
C SER A 143 8.81 7.47 0.16
N ALA A 144 9.50 7.47 -0.99
CA ALA A 144 10.66 6.61 -1.24
C ALA A 144 11.87 6.99 -0.39
N ASN A 145 12.07 8.29 -0.16
CA ASN A 145 13.15 8.81 0.68
C ASN A 145 12.94 8.46 2.16
N GLU A 146 11.67 8.35 2.60
CA GLU A 146 11.29 7.82 3.90
C GLU A 146 11.33 6.27 3.95
N ASN A 147 12.10 5.64 3.08
CA ASN A 147 12.33 4.20 3.02
C ASN A 147 11.07 3.34 2.83
N PHE A 148 10.02 3.87 2.20
CA PHE A 148 8.85 3.06 1.85
C PHE A 148 9.11 2.24 0.57
N SER A 149 9.31 0.94 0.72
CA SER A 149 9.72 0.04 -0.38
C SER A 149 8.74 0.01 -1.57
N VAL A 150 7.44 0.20 -1.31
CA VAL A 150 6.43 0.27 -2.37
C VAL A 150 6.61 1.54 -3.22
N ALA A 151 6.93 2.67 -2.59
CA ALA A 151 7.21 3.92 -3.30
C ALA A 151 8.56 3.84 -4.03
N GLN A 152 9.58 3.24 -3.40
CA GLN A 152 10.87 2.98 -4.03
C GLN A 152 10.72 2.12 -5.29
N PHE A 153 9.92 1.07 -5.23
CA PHE A 153 9.61 0.26 -6.42
C PHE A 153 8.91 1.08 -7.51
N LYS A 154 7.86 1.84 -7.14
CA LYS A 154 7.09 2.65 -8.10
C LYS A 154 7.95 3.69 -8.79
N ILE A 155 8.71 4.49 -8.03
CA ILE A 155 9.57 5.52 -8.62
C ILE A 155 10.70 4.92 -9.42
N GLY A 156 11.30 3.83 -8.95
CA GLY A 156 12.33 3.10 -9.68
C GLY A 156 11.84 2.61 -11.04
N LYS A 157 10.64 2.03 -11.08
CA LYS A 157 9.99 1.60 -12.32
C LYS A 157 9.71 2.77 -13.28
N ILE A 158 9.14 3.86 -12.77
CA ILE A 158 8.83 5.07 -13.56
C ILE A 158 10.09 5.64 -14.21
N LEU A 159 11.18 5.72 -13.46
CA LEU A 159 12.46 6.22 -13.96
C LEU A 159 13.10 5.32 -15.03
N VAL A 160 12.96 4.00 -14.88
CA VAL A 160 13.44 3.06 -15.91
C VAL A 160 12.60 3.12 -17.18
N GLU A 161 11.27 3.23 -17.04
CA GLU A 161 10.37 3.22 -18.20
C GLU A 161 10.32 4.57 -18.92
N GLY A 162 10.44 5.68 -18.19
CA GLY A 162 10.41 7.04 -18.76
C GLY A 162 9.02 7.45 -19.26
N GLU A 163 7.94 6.83 -18.76
CA GLU A 163 6.58 7.10 -19.24
C GLU A 163 5.94 8.34 -18.60
N VAL A 164 6.34 8.65 -17.37
CA VAL A 164 5.74 9.72 -16.55
C VAL A 164 6.72 10.88 -16.33
N THR A 165 8.01 10.58 -16.33
CA THR A 165 9.11 11.54 -16.18
C THR A 165 10.24 11.17 -17.13
N GLU A 166 11.28 12.03 -17.25
CA GLU A 166 12.45 11.69 -18.03
C GLU A 166 13.05 10.35 -17.59
N LYS A 167 13.42 9.54 -18.59
CA LYS A 167 14.04 8.24 -18.35
C LYS A 167 15.41 8.42 -17.70
N ASN A 168 15.58 7.81 -16.53
CA ASN A 168 16.85 7.75 -15.80
C ASN A 168 17.06 6.34 -15.24
N VAL A 169 17.67 5.49 -16.03
CA VAL A 169 17.84 4.06 -15.69
C VAL A 169 18.73 3.88 -14.46
N GLU A 170 19.79 4.67 -14.33
CA GLU A 170 20.72 4.57 -13.19
C GLU A 170 19.99 4.87 -11.85
N GLN A 171 19.29 5.98 -11.81
CA GLN A 171 18.51 6.36 -10.62
C GLN A 171 17.35 5.37 -10.38
N GLY A 172 16.72 4.88 -11.45
CA GLY A 172 15.69 3.86 -11.36
C GLY A 172 16.19 2.57 -10.71
N ILE A 173 17.35 2.06 -11.14
CA ILE A 173 18.00 0.88 -10.56
C ILE A 173 18.38 1.11 -9.09
N TYR A 174 18.85 2.32 -8.75
CA TYR A 174 19.14 2.67 -7.37
C TYR A 174 17.92 2.47 -6.46
N TYR A 175 16.76 3.03 -6.82
CA TYR A 175 15.54 2.87 -6.02
C TYR A 175 15.00 1.43 -6.02
N LEU A 176 15.12 0.73 -7.16
CA LEU A 176 14.74 -0.69 -7.24
C LEU A 176 15.60 -1.56 -6.31
N ASN A 177 16.92 -1.31 -6.26
CA ASN A 177 17.80 -2.04 -5.34
C ASN A 177 17.44 -1.73 -3.89
N LYS A 178 17.18 -0.46 -3.53
CA LYS A 178 16.69 -0.12 -2.20
C LYS A 178 15.40 -0.87 -1.84
N ALA A 179 14.45 -0.92 -2.74
CA ALA A 179 13.22 -1.70 -2.52
C ALA A 179 13.51 -3.20 -2.32
N CYS A 180 14.50 -3.76 -3.03
CA CYS A 180 14.93 -5.15 -2.86
C CYS A 180 15.53 -5.42 -1.46
N GLU A 181 16.26 -4.46 -0.89
CA GLU A 181 16.80 -4.55 0.48
C GLU A 181 15.68 -4.72 1.52
N TYR A 182 14.53 -4.08 1.28
CA TYR A 182 13.31 -4.26 2.08
C TYR A 182 12.42 -5.44 1.62
N ARG A 183 12.99 -6.40 0.91
CA ARG A 183 12.32 -7.63 0.44
C ARG A 183 11.08 -7.37 -0.43
N ASN A 184 11.02 -6.23 -1.14
CA ASN A 184 9.92 -5.96 -2.04
C ASN A 184 9.96 -6.91 -3.23
N GLU A 185 9.03 -7.85 -3.27
CA GLU A 185 8.97 -8.92 -4.26
C GLU A 185 8.71 -8.39 -5.69
N TYR A 186 8.04 -7.27 -5.81
CA TYR A 186 7.81 -6.64 -7.12
C TYR A 186 9.10 -6.02 -7.69
N ALA A 187 9.92 -5.39 -6.84
CA ALA A 187 11.22 -4.85 -7.24
C ALA A 187 12.19 -5.96 -7.61
N GLN A 188 12.25 -7.02 -6.81
CA GLN A 188 13.08 -8.20 -7.08
C GLN A 188 12.70 -8.85 -8.41
N ASN A 189 11.40 -9.07 -8.65
CA ASN A 189 10.90 -9.61 -9.93
C ASN A 189 11.20 -8.67 -11.11
N TYR A 190 11.02 -7.36 -10.93
CA TYR A 190 11.26 -6.40 -12.00
C TYR A 190 12.73 -6.33 -12.40
N LEU A 191 13.65 -6.19 -11.42
CA LEU A 191 15.10 -6.24 -11.66
C LEU A 191 15.54 -7.60 -12.23
N GLY A 192 15.01 -8.70 -11.69
CA GLY A 192 15.30 -10.03 -12.20
C GLY A 192 14.96 -10.15 -13.68
N LYS A 193 13.81 -9.62 -14.11
CA LYS A 193 13.43 -9.57 -15.53
C LYS A 193 14.33 -8.66 -16.36
N MET A 194 14.73 -7.50 -15.82
CA MET A 194 15.67 -6.61 -16.53
C MET A 194 16.99 -7.32 -16.83
N TYR A 195 17.61 -7.99 -15.86
CA TYR A 195 18.85 -8.75 -16.04
C TYR A 195 18.68 -9.98 -16.93
N LEU A 196 17.53 -10.67 -16.83
CA LEU A 196 17.26 -11.83 -17.68
C LEU A 196 17.20 -11.47 -19.17
N LEU A 197 16.59 -10.34 -19.48
CA LEU A 197 16.34 -9.88 -20.85
C LEU A 197 17.47 -9.00 -21.39
N GLY A 198 18.32 -8.44 -20.53
CA GLY A 198 19.29 -7.42 -20.92
C GLY A 198 18.63 -6.11 -21.36
N LYS A 199 17.47 -5.77 -20.77
CA LYS A 199 16.75 -4.54 -21.10
C LYS A 199 17.22 -3.43 -20.17
N ASP A 200 17.80 -2.38 -20.76
CA ASP A 200 18.37 -1.22 -20.05
C ASP A 200 19.55 -1.54 -19.09
N VAL A 201 19.97 -2.80 -19.03
CA VAL A 201 21.11 -3.30 -18.27
C VAL A 201 21.81 -4.40 -19.06
N GLU A 202 23.07 -4.68 -18.77
CA GLU A 202 23.75 -5.84 -19.31
C GLU A 202 23.06 -7.14 -18.85
N LYS A 203 22.94 -8.09 -19.78
CA LYS A 203 22.30 -9.38 -19.51
C LYS A 203 23.11 -10.18 -18.51
N ASP A 204 22.49 -10.54 -17.39
CA ASP A 204 23.08 -11.35 -16.32
C ASP A 204 22.06 -12.40 -15.84
N LYS A 205 22.19 -13.61 -16.38
CA LYS A 205 21.29 -14.73 -16.06
C LYS A 205 21.41 -15.18 -14.60
N GLU A 206 22.63 -15.16 -14.04
CA GLU A 206 22.85 -15.61 -12.65
C GLU A 206 22.20 -14.64 -11.66
N ARG A 207 22.41 -13.35 -11.88
CA ARG A 207 21.79 -12.30 -11.07
C ARG A 207 20.27 -12.30 -11.22
N ALA A 208 19.77 -12.54 -12.42
CA ALA A 208 18.35 -12.68 -12.68
C ALA A 208 17.73 -13.83 -11.88
N ILE A 209 18.35 -15.02 -11.91
CA ILE A 209 17.89 -16.19 -11.15
C ILE A 209 17.84 -15.88 -9.66
N LYS A 210 18.89 -15.29 -9.08
CA LYS A 210 18.92 -14.93 -7.67
C LYS A 210 17.76 -14.00 -7.27
N LEU A 211 17.54 -12.95 -8.06
CA LEU A 211 16.47 -11.98 -7.80
C LEU A 211 15.07 -12.60 -7.95
N LEU A 212 14.86 -13.41 -9.00
CA LEU A 212 13.58 -14.10 -9.21
C LEU A 212 13.31 -15.14 -8.11
N THR A 213 14.35 -15.86 -7.65
CA THR A 213 14.21 -16.80 -6.52
C THR A 213 13.78 -16.07 -5.25
N LEU A 214 14.45 -14.96 -4.90
CA LEU A 214 14.06 -14.13 -3.75
C LEU A 214 12.63 -13.58 -3.90
N ALA A 215 12.24 -13.15 -5.10
CA ALA A 215 10.89 -12.67 -5.35
C ALA A 215 9.85 -13.78 -5.13
N ALA A 216 10.12 -15.00 -5.61
CA ALA A 216 9.23 -16.14 -5.44
C ALA A 216 9.12 -16.56 -3.96
N GLU A 217 10.24 -16.59 -3.23
CA GLU A 217 10.27 -16.86 -1.78
C GLU A 217 9.48 -15.82 -0.99
N ASN A 218 9.45 -14.56 -1.44
CA ASN A 218 8.65 -13.49 -0.86
C ASN A 218 7.19 -13.45 -1.37
N GLY A 219 6.75 -14.48 -2.11
CA GLY A 219 5.35 -14.66 -2.50
C GLY A 219 4.98 -14.13 -3.89
N ASN A 220 5.97 -13.77 -4.73
CA ASN A 220 5.69 -13.34 -6.10
C ASN A 220 5.48 -14.53 -7.04
N GLU A 221 4.25 -14.88 -7.33
CA GLU A 221 3.89 -15.99 -8.23
C GLU A 221 4.42 -15.81 -9.66
N TYR A 222 4.55 -14.56 -10.13
CA TYR A 222 5.11 -14.27 -11.46
C TYR A 222 6.60 -14.63 -11.53
N ALA A 223 7.34 -14.42 -10.43
CA ALA A 223 8.75 -14.78 -10.39
C ALA A 223 8.95 -16.29 -10.48
N GLN A 224 8.13 -17.08 -9.79
CA GLN A 224 8.15 -18.54 -9.88
C GLN A 224 7.90 -19.00 -11.31
N TYR A 225 6.91 -18.42 -11.99
CA TYR A 225 6.65 -18.72 -13.39
C TYR A 225 7.87 -18.46 -14.30
N PHE A 226 8.59 -17.34 -14.07
CA PHE A 226 9.80 -17.04 -14.87
C PHE A 226 10.94 -18.02 -14.59
N LEU A 227 11.10 -18.49 -13.35
CA LEU A 227 12.08 -19.51 -12.97
C LEU A 227 11.79 -20.85 -13.66
N ASP A 228 10.54 -21.28 -13.64
CA ASP A 228 10.12 -22.56 -14.24
C ASP A 228 10.31 -22.57 -15.76
N HIS A 229 10.31 -21.40 -16.41
CA HIS A 229 10.42 -21.25 -17.86
C HIS A 229 11.70 -20.50 -18.30
N ILE A 230 12.71 -20.46 -17.43
CA ILE A 230 13.89 -19.61 -17.67
C ILE A 230 14.69 -20.03 -18.90
N ASP A 231 14.67 -21.29 -19.23
CA ASP A 231 15.34 -21.84 -20.42
C ASP A 231 14.51 -21.68 -21.70
N ASP A 232 13.20 -21.52 -21.56
CA ASP A 232 12.27 -21.28 -22.68
C ASP A 232 12.46 -19.86 -23.28
N THR A 233 13.13 -18.95 -22.57
CA THR A 233 13.34 -17.55 -23.00
C THR A 233 14.25 -17.44 -24.22
N LYS A 234 14.94 -18.50 -24.60
CA LYS A 234 15.83 -18.48 -25.77
C LYS A 234 15.09 -18.45 -27.11
N GLU A 235 13.82 -18.89 -27.13
CA GLU A 235 13.06 -19.10 -28.36
C GLU A 235 11.71 -18.39 -28.43
N VAL A 236 11.21 -17.83 -27.32
CA VAL A 236 9.84 -17.28 -27.24
C VAL A 236 9.85 -15.77 -27.00
N PRO A 237 9.17 -14.97 -27.84
CA PRO A 237 9.02 -13.54 -27.60
C PRO A 237 8.39 -13.25 -26.23
N LEU A 238 8.84 -12.19 -25.55
CA LEU A 238 8.37 -11.78 -24.23
C LEU A 238 6.84 -11.63 -24.16
N SER A 239 6.22 -11.17 -25.26
CA SER A 239 4.76 -11.08 -25.39
C SER A 239 4.04 -12.44 -25.27
N MET A 240 4.67 -13.51 -25.78
CA MET A 240 4.12 -14.87 -25.63
C MET A 240 4.34 -15.43 -24.23
N MET A 241 5.46 -15.08 -23.58
CA MET A 241 5.70 -15.48 -22.17
C MET A 241 4.69 -14.82 -21.23
N THR A 242 4.44 -13.54 -21.39
CA THR A 242 3.41 -12.85 -20.59
C THR A 242 2.03 -13.44 -20.83
N THR A 243 1.67 -13.77 -22.08
CA THR A 243 0.39 -14.42 -22.40
C THR A 243 0.29 -15.83 -21.81
N ARG A 244 1.37 -16.62 -21.84
CA ARG A 244 1.42 -17.94 -21.19
C ARG A 244 1.31 -17.83 -19.67
N MET A 245 1.97 -16.84 -19.08
CA MET A 245 1.89 -16.52 -17.66
C MET A 245 0.47 -16.19 -17.24
N PHE A 246 -0.21 -15.26 -17.92
CA PHE A 246 -1.61 -14.92 -17.60
C PHE A 246 -2.56 -16.12 -17.73
N ARG A 247 -2.31 -16.99 -18.71
CA ARG A 247 -3.08 -18.23 -18.88
C ARG A 247 -2.80 -19.25 -17.77
N HIS A 248 -1.55 -19.31 -17.29
CA HIS A 248 -1.17 -20.19 -16.19
C HIS A 248 -1.79 -19.71 -14.87
N ILE A 249 -1.72 -18.42 -14.59
CA ILE A 249 -2.36 -17.79 -13.43
C ILE A 249 -3.87 -17.95 -13.48
N GLY A 250 -4.50 -17.76 -14.63
CA GLY A 250 -5.91 -18.03 -14.81
C GLY A 250 -6.29 -19.45 -14.38
N ARG A 251 -5.47 -20.45 -14.76
CA ARG A 251 -5.69 -21.86 -14.36
C ARG A 251 -5.45 -22.11 -12.86
N ILE A 252 -4.47 -21.44 -12.24
CA ILE A 252 -4.25 -21.53 -10.80
C ILE A 252 -5.47 -20.94 -10.07
N ILE A 253 -5.91 -19.74 -10.49
CA ILE A 253 -7.11 -19.09 -9.95
C ILE A 253 -8.35 -19.97 -10.10
N GLU A 254 -8.53 -20.64 -11.24
CA GLU A 254 -9.67 -21.57 -11.47
C GLU A 254 -9.56 -22.85 -10.65
N ASN A 255 -8.35 -23.36 -10.39
CA ASN A 255 -8.15 -24.68 -9.75
C ASN A 255 -7.91 -24.60 -8.22
N GLU A 256 -7.34 -23.52 -7.71
CA GLU A 256 -6.94 -23.39 -6.29
C GLU A 256 -7.84 -22.50 -5.46
N LEU A 257 -8.82 -21.82 -6.07
CA LEU A 257 -9.85 -21.13 -5.31
C LEU A 257 -11.12 -22.00 -5.19
N PRO A 258 -11.18 -22.90 -4.21
CA PRO A 258 -12.47 -23.12 -3.58
C PRO A 258 -12.83 -21.74 -3.03
N ILE A 259 -13.86 -21.15 -3.60
CA ILE A 259 -14.44 -19.85 -3.26
C ILE A 259 -14.35 -19.61 -1.74
N ARG A 260 -13.21 -19.12 -1.27
CA ARG A 260 -13.11 -18.54 0.06
C ARG A 260 -13.54 -17.10 -0.07
N ASN A 261 -14.79 -16.89 0.31
CA ASN A 261 -15.57 -15.65 0.28
C ASN A 261 -14.94 -14.42 0.97
N THR A 262 -13.65 -14.38 1.30
CA THR A 262 -13.07 -13.35 2.15
C THR A 262 -12.22 -12.31 1.44
N ILE A 263 -11.69 -12.60 0.25
CA ILE A 263 -10.92 -11.59 -0.52
C ILE A 263 -11.78 -10.98 -1.64
N LEU A 264 -12.71 -11.75 -2.20
CA LEU A 264 -13.68 -11.27 -3.20
C LEU A 264 -14.69 -10.27 -2.63
N THR A 265 -15.00 -10.31 -1.33
CA THR A 265 -16.00 -9.43 -0.72
C THR A 265 -15.68 -7.94 -0.86
N GLY A 266 -14.40 -7.54 -0.80
CA GLY A 266 -14.02 -6.13 -0.99
C GLY A 266 -14.14 -5.68 -2.46
N VAL A 267 -13.74 -6.53 -3.41
CA VAL A 267 -13.81 -6.24 -4.85
C VAL A 267 -15.24 -6.39 -5.35
N GLU A 268 -15.96 -7.42 -4.92
CA GLU A 268 -17.39 -7.63 -5.22
C GLU A 268 -18.25 -6.52 -4.63
N HIS A 269 -17.96 -6.07 -3.39
CA HIS A 269 -18.70 -4.98 -2.78
C HIS A 269 -18.49 -3.66 -3.54
N LYS A 270 -17.25 -3.34 -3.94
CA LYS A 270 -16.94 -2.18 -4.79
C LYS A 270 -17.58 -2.27 -6.19
N LEU A 271 -17.56 -3.45 -6.80
CA LEU A 271 -18.23 -3.71 -8.08
C LEU A 271 -19.76 -3.63 -7.94
N LYS A 272 -20.30 -4.17 -6.87
CA LYS A 272 -21.74 -4.12 -6.58
C LYS A 272 -22.20 -2.71 -6.30
N GLN A 273 -21.45 -1.91 -5.54
CA GLN A 273 -21.74 -0.49 -5.36
C GLN A 273 -21.60 0.31 -6.66
N LYS A 274 -20.57 0.08 -7.48
CA LYS A 274 -20.46 0.69 -8.81
C LYS A 274 -21.63 0.34 -9.72
N LEU A 275 -22.08 -0.90 -9.70
CA LEU A 275 -23.25 -1.38 -10.47
C LEU A 275 -24.55 -0.75 -9.96
N ILE A 276 -24.75 -0.65 -8.65
CA ILE A 276 -25.91 0.01 -8.02
C ILE A 276 -25.93 1.49 -8.41
N ARG A 277 -24.81 2.22 -8.29
CA ARG A 277 -24.69 3.63 -8.71
C ARG A 277 -24.96 3.82 -10.20
N LYS A 278 -24.48 2.91 -11.05
CA LYS A 278 -24.70 2.96 -12.49
C LYS A 278 -26.18 2.67 -12.85
N ARG A 279 -26.83 1.76 -12.12
CA ARG A 279 -28.26 1.45 -12.29
C ARG A 279 -29.18 2.54 -11.78
N SER A 280 -28.88 3.18 -10.64
CA SER A 280 -29.63 4.34 -10.15
C SER A 280 -29.49 5.54 -11.10
N ALA A 281 -28.31 5.73 -11.71
CA ALA A 281 -28.08 6.79 -12.70
C ALA A 281 -28.80 6.53 -14.06
N THR A 282 -29.11 5.27 -14.37
CA THR A 282 -29.78 4.86 -15.63
C THR A 282 -31.28 4.58 -15.46
N GLY A 283 -31.85 4.78 -14.26
CA GLY A 283 -33.28 4.62 -14.01
C GLY A 283 -33.82 3.17 -14.06
N HIS A 284 -32.97 2.16 -14.01
CA HIS A 284 -33.39 0.75 -13.93
C HIS A 284 -33.77 0.40 -12.50
N ARG A 285 -35.01 -0.09 -12.33
CA ARG A 285 -35.57 -0.53 -11.04
C ARG A 285 -34.99 -1.88 -10.57
N GLU A 286 -35.08 -2.11 -9.23
CA GLU A 286 -34.47 -3.22 -8.47
C GLU A 286 -35.06 -4.63 -8.72
N ASP A 287 -36.00 -4.81 -9.64
CA ASP A 287 -36.81 -6.03 -9.76
C ASP A 287 -36.22 -7.13 -10.65
N ASP A 288 -34.95 -7.00 -11.10
CA ASP A 288 -34.34 -8.02 -11.95
C ASP A 288 -33.63 -9.09 -11.10
N HIS A 289 -34.36 -10.15 -10.78
CA HIS A 289 -33.88 -11.35 -10.08
C HIS A 289 -32.88 -12.22 -10.86
N SER A 290 -32.42 -11.79 -12.05
CA SER A 290 -31.57 -12.56 -12.95
C SER A 290 -30.09 -12.62 -12.62
N LEU A 291 -29.63 -11.96 -11.54
CA LEU A 291 -28.24 -11.99 -11.09
C LEU A 291 -28.12 -12.58 -9.67
N ARG A 292 -28.52 -13.84 -9.52
CA ARG A 292 -28.02 -14.70 -8.45
C ARG A 292 -26.80 -15.45 -8.97
N PHE A 293 -25.61 -15.01 -8.54
CA PHE A 293 -24.39 -15.80 -8.62
C PHE A 293 -24.08 -16.35 -7.23
#